data_16d01f201193126d3a8600c047e9e142
#
_entry.id   16d01f201193126d3a8600c047e9e142
#
_cell.length_a   1.000
_cell.length_b   1.000
_cell.length_c   1.000
_cell.angle_alpha   90.00
_cell.angle_beta   90.00
_cell.angle_gamma   90.00
#
_symmetry.space_group_name_H-M   'P 1'
#
loop_
_entity.id
_entity.type
_entity.pdbx_description
1 polymer ?
#
loop_
_entity_poly.entity_id
_entity_poly.type
_entity_poly.pdbx_seq_one_letter_code
_entity_poly.pdbx_strand_id
1 'polypeptide(L)'
;MTRAELPERIETDRLVLRVRTVADAEDIFDYASLPEVSYPAGFPPVKTLEDEIYYLEHILPERNQKENLPAGYGIVVKGTDKVIGSVDFNHRHEDDVLEIGYILHPDYWGRGYVPEAARTLIDLAFTELNLHKIELSCFSYNLQSQRVAEKLGFTLEARIRDRKDAQGNRCDDLRYGLLKSEWETQH
;
A
#
# COMPACT_ATOMS: atom_id res chain seq x y z
N MET A 1 18.93 10.00 -13.69
CA MET A 1 18.61 8.60 -13.38
C MET A 1 17.30 8.26 -14.07
N THR A 2 17.28 7.27 -14.94
CA THR A 2 16.05 6.77 -15.55
C THR A 2 15.18 6.19 -14.41
N ARG A 3 13.93 6.65 -14.32
CA ARG A 3 12.93 6.11 -13.39
C ARG A 3 12.80 4.62 -13.71
N ALA A 4 13.09 3.74 -12.77
CA ALA A 4 12.78 2.33 -12.95
C ALA A 4 11.25 2.19 -12.98
N GLU A 5 10.71 1.82 -14.12
CA GLU A 5 9.28 1.66 -14.33
C GLU A 5 8.91 0.20 -14.00
N LEU A 6 7.96 0.04 -13.11
CA LEU A 6 7.32 -1.26 -12.87
C LEU A 6 6.27 -1.51 -13.97
N PRO A 7 5.94 -2.78 -14.28
CA PRO A 7 4.92 -3.11 -15.28
C PRO A 7 3.59 -2.43 -14.97
N GLU A 8 2.87 -1.94 -15.98
CA GLU A 8 1.55 -1.33 -15.78
C GLU A 8 0.47 -2.31 -15.33
N ARG A 9 0.69 -3.61 -15.59
CA ARG A 9 -0.22 -4.70 -15.25
C ARG A 9 0.57 -5.94 -14.85
N ILE A 10 0.15 -6.55 -13.74
CA ILE A 10 0.74 -7.78 -13.19
C ILE A 10 -0.39 -8.73 -12.86
N GLU A 11 -0.20 -10.02 -13.10
CA GLU A 11 -1.14 -11.06 -12.70
C GLU A 11 -0.52 -11.96 -11.64
N THR A 12 -1.27 -12.23 -10.59
CA THR A 12 -0.96 -13.22 -9.56
C THR A 12 -1.85 -14.46 -9.74
N ASP A 13 -1.91 -15.36 -8.79
CA ASP A 13 -2.80 -16.53 -8.88
C ASP A 13 -4.28 -16.11 -8.94
N ARG A 14 -4.70 -15.14 -8.11
CA ARG A 14 -6.10 -14.73 -7.97
C ARG A 14 -6.39 -13.29 -8.37
N LEU A 15 -5.35 -12.46 -8.54
CA LEU A 15 -5.48 -11.02 -8.69
C LEU A 15 -4.91 -10.52 -10.01
N VAL A 16 -5.40 -9.36 -10.41
CA VAL A 16 -4.79 -8.47 -11.37
C VAL A 16 -4.43 -7.19 -10.65
N LEU A 17 -3.15 -6.85 -10.65
CA LEU A 17 -2.65 -5.57 -10.17
C LEU A 17 -2.43 -4.68 -11.39
N ARG A 18 -3.09 -3.54 -11.45
CA ARG A 18 -2.96 -2.60 -12.57
C ARG A 18 -2.92 -1.16 -12.09
N VAL A 19 -2.23 -0.31 -12.84
CA VAL A 19 -2.19 1.12 -12.51
C VAL A 19 -3.60 1.68 -12.45
N ARG A 20 -3.88 2.44 -11.37
CA ARG A 20 -5.16 3.11 -11.15
C ARG A 20 -5.33 4.28 -12.10
N THR A 21 -6.55 4.49 -12.55
CA THR A 21 -6.95 5.61 -13.42
C THR A 21 -8.17 6.31 -12.84
N VAL A 22 -8.53 7.46 -13.39
CA VAL A 22 -9.75 8.19 -12.97
C VAL A 22 -11.02 7.36 -13.18
N ALA A 23 -11.03 6.43 -14.14
CA ALA A 23 -12.14 5.51 -14.35
C ALA A 23 -12.41 4.59 -13.14
N ASP A 24 -11.44 4.44 -12.24
CA ASP A 24 -11.56 3.62 -11.02
C ASP A 24 -12.09 4.42 -9.81
N ALA A 25 -12.35 5.71 -9.97
CA ALA A 25 -12.68 6.61 -8.85
C ALA A 25 -13.91 6.16 -8.06
N GLU A 26 -14.97 5.68 -8.72
CA GLU A 26 -16.17 5.18 -8.05
C GLU A 26 -15.86 3.95 -7.19
N ASP A 27 -15.12 2.99 -7.72
CA ASP A 27 -14.71 1.80 -6.99
C ASP A 27 -13.83 2.13 -5.79
N ILE A 28 -12.89 3.08 -5.95
CA ILE A 28 -11.98 3.50 -4.88
C ILE A 28 -12.75 4.28 -3.81
N PHE A 29 -13.64 5.19 -4.21
CA PHE A 29 -14.50 5.94 -3.29
C PHE A 29 -15.38 5.02 -2.43
N ASP A 30 -15.86 3.90 -2.99
CA ASP A 30 -16.69 2.90 -2.29
C ASP A 30 -16.00 2.40 -1.00
N TYR A 31 -14.69 2.23 -0.99
CA TYR A 31 -13.97 1.81 0.21
C TYR A 31 -13.16 2.93 0.90
N ALA A 32 -12.66 3.91 0.18
CA ALA A 32 -11.86 4.99 0.77
C ALA A 32 -12.72 5.99 1.59
N SER A 33 -14.05 6.01 1.37
CA SER A 33 -15.01 6.78 2.16
C SER A 33 -15.40 6.09 3.48
N LEU A 34 -14.98 4.84 3.70
CA LEU A 34 -15.32 4.07 4.90
C LEU A 34 -14.33 4.37 6.03
N PRO A 35 -14.81 4.78 7.23
CA PRO A 35 -13.94 5.07 8.38
C PRO A 35 -13.05 3.89 8.81
N GLU A 36 -13.58 2.67 8.75
CA GLU A 36 -12.86 1.44 9.09
C GLU A 36 -11.72 1.08 8.12
N VAL A 37 -11.70 1.67 6.93
CA VAL A 37 -10.63 1.53 5.94
C VAL A 37 -9.64 2.68 6.06
N SER A 38 -10.15 3.92 6.05
CA SER A 38 -9.33 5.12 5.91
C SER A 38 -8.54 5.47 7.17
N TYR A 39 -9.16 5.48 8.35
CA TYR A 39 -8.47 5.84 9.59
C TYR A 39 -7.31 4.89 9.94
N PRO A 40 -7.46 3.56 9.89
CA PRO A 40 -6.33 2.66 10.10
C PRO A 40 -5.21 2.79 9.05
N ALA A 41 -5.54 3.27 7.85
CA ALA A 41 -4.59 3.56 6.79
C ALA A 41 -3.91 4.95 6.91
N GLY A 42 -4.32 5.76 7.90
CA GLY A 42 -3.66 7.02 8.23
C GLY A 42 -4.23 8.27 7.55
N PHE A 43 -5.42 8.20 6.97
CA PHE A 43 -6.09 9.35 6.37
C PHE A 43 -7.59 9.41 6.75
N PRO A 44 -8.22 10.60 6.73
CA PRO A 44 -9.66 10.71 6.97
C PRO A 44 -10.46 10.13 5.80
N PRO A 45 -11.69 9.63 6.05
CA PRO A 45 -12.58 9.17 4.97
C PRO A 45 -12.72 10.20 3.86
N VAL A 46 -12.62 9.77 2.62
CA VAL A 46 -12.88 10.61 1.44
C VAL A 46 -14.33 11.05 1.47
N LYS A 47 -14.60 12.35 1.28
CA LYS A 47 -15.91 12.92 1.50
C LYS A 47 -16.83 12.85 0.29
N THR A 48 -16.26 13.06 -0.90
CA THR A 48 -17.01 13.08 -2.15
C THR A 48 -16.28 12.33 -3.25
N LEU A 49 -17.00 11.90 -4.27
CA LEU A 49 -16.39 11.28 -5.46
C LEU A 49 -15.46 12.28 -6.18
N GLU A 50 -15.82 13.56 -6.18
CA GLU A 50 -15.00 14.62 -6.76
C GLU A 50 -13.65 14.76 -6.05
N ASP A 51 -13.61 14.58 -4.73
CA ASP A 51 -12.36 14.57 -3.96
C ASP A 51 -11.47 13.38 -4.38
N GLU A 52 -12.06 12.20 -4.63
CA GLU A 52 -11.31 11.02 -5.10
C GLU A 52 -10.79 11.24 -6.54
N ILE A 53 -11.60 11.78 -7.43
CA ILE A 53 -11.18 12.14 -8.78
C ILE A 53 -10.00 13.13 -8.72
N TYR A 54 -10.13 14.18 -7.90
CA TYR A 54 -9.06 15.16 -7.74
C TYR A 54 -7.76 14.54 -7.19
N TYR A 55 -7.90 13.61 -6.22
CA TYR A 55 -6.76 12.87 -5.69
C TYR A 55 -6.03 12.07 -6.78
N LEU A 56 -6.76 11.34 -7.61
CA LEU A 56 -6.20 10.53 -8.68
C LEU A 56 -5.56 11.36 -9.80
N GLU A 57 -6.14 12.51 -10.14
CA GLU A 57 -5.66 13.37 -11.21
C GLU A 57 -4.47 14.26 -10.81
N HIS A 58 -4.41 14.68 -9.54
CA HIS A 58 -3.49 15.72 -9.10
C HIS A 58 -2.59 15.28 -7.93
N ILE A 59 -3.18 14.84 -6.82
CA ILE A 59 -2.43 14.58 -5.58
C ILE A 59 -1.49 13.38 -5.72
N LEU A 60 -2.02 12.26 -6.21
CA LEU A 60 -1.28 11.02 -6.35
C LEU A 60 -0.11 11.14 -7.37
N PRO A 61 -0.30 11.69 -8.58
CA PRO A 61 0.79 11.90 -9.52
C PRO A 61 1.85 12.89 -9.01
N GLU A 62 1.45 13.99 -8.36
CA GLU A 62 2.37 14.97 -7.80
C GLU A 62 3.23 14.34 -6.70
N ARG A 63 2.62 13.59 -5.77
CA ARG A 63 3.34 12.86 -4.72
C ARG A 63 4.35 11.90 -5.32
N ASN A 64 3.91 11.07 -6.28
CA ASN A 64 4.78 10.09 -6.91
C ASN A 64 5.95 10.73 -7.67
N GLN A 65 5.72 11.88 -8.29
CA GLN A 65 6.78 12.64 -8.94
C GLN A 65 7.76 13.23 -7.93
N LYS A 66 7.25 13.88 -6.88
CA LYS A 66 8.05 14.55 -5.85
C LYS A 66 8.95 13.59 -5.10
N GLU A 67 8.43 12.42 -4.74
CA GLU A 67 9.15 11.40 -3.97
C GLU A 67 9.81 10.33 -4.88
N ASN A 68 9.74 10.50 -6.20
CA ASN A 68 10.24 9.52 -7.17
C ASN A 68 9.74 8.09 -6.89
N LEU A 69 8.42 7.96 -6.66
CA LEU A 69 7.77 6.68 -6.41
C LEU A 69 7.30 6.04 -7.73
N PRO A 70 7.33 4.70 -7.84
CA PRO A 70 6.68 4.02 -8.96
C PRO A 70 5.16 4.21 -8.89
N ALA A 71 4.47 3.96 -10.00
CA ALA A 71 3.02 3.95 -10.01
C ALA A 71 2.48 2.87 -9.07
N GLY A 72 1.41 3.20 -8.32
CA GLY A 72 0.74 2.25 -7.47
C GLY A 72 -0.35 1.48 -8.21
N TYR A 73 -0.73 0.34 -7.65
CA TYR A 73 -1.67 -0.58 -8.28
C TYR A 73 -3.02 -0.61 -7.58
N GLY A 74 -4.09 -0.63 -8.39
CA GLY A 74 -5.39 -1.14 -7.96
C GLY A 74 -5.36 -2.66 -7.91
N ILE A 75 -6.05 -3.23 -6.93
CA ILE A 75 -6.22 -4.67 -6.74
C ILE A 75 -7.57 -5.06 -7.35
N VAL A 76 -7.56 -5.98 -8.29
CA VAL A 76 -8.76 -6.51 -8.98
C VAL A 76 -8.76 -8.03 -8.85
N VAL A 77 -9.90 -8.62 -8.49
CA VAL A 77 -10.03 -10.09 -8.48
C VAL A 77 -10.18 -10.59 -9.92
N LYS A 78 -9.44 -11.62 -10.32
CA LYS A 78 -9.54 -12.20 -11.66
C LYS A 78 -10.98 -12.59 -11.99
N GLY A 79 -11.41 -12.24 -13.20
CA GLY A 79 -12.78 -12.47 -13.66
C GLY A 79 -13.77 -11.34 -13.30
N THR A 80 -13.28 -10.27 -12.66
CA THR A 80 -14.04 -9.04 -12.42
C THR A 80 -13.28 -7.85 -12.98
N ASP A 81 -13.92 -6.67 -13.01
CA ASP A 81 -13.29 -5.41 -13.41
C ASP A 81 -13.20 -4.42 -12.23
N LYS A 82 -13.86 -4.72 -11.09
CA LYS A 82 -13.93 -3.83 -9.93
C LYS A 82 -12.59 -3.73 -9.21
N VAL A 83 -12.13 -2.51 -8.95
CA VAL A 83 -10.99 -2.24 -8.06
C VAL A 83 -11.48 -2.35 -6.62
N ILE A 84 -10.95 -3.32 -5.89
CA ILE A 84 -11.35 -3.63 -4.51
C ILE A 84 -10.39 -3.14 -3.45
N GLY A 85 -9.28 -2.56 -3.85
CA GLY A 85 -8.23 -2.06 -2.97
C GLY A 85 -7.05 -1.53 -3.76
N SER A 86 -5.99 -1.17 -3.05
CA SER A 86 -4.74 -0.71 -3.66
C SER A 86 -3.52 -1.19 -2.88
N VAL A 87 -2.41 -1.30 -3.59
CA VAL A 87 -1.07 -1.51 -3.04
C VAL A 87 -0.09 -0.60 -3.77
N ASP A 88 0.69 0.17 -3.04
CA ASP A 88 1.66 1.10 -3.58
C ASP A 88 2.82 1.38 -2.62
N PHE A 89 3.79 2.16 -3.06
CA PHE A 89 4.77 2.77 -2.18
C PHE A 89 4.31 4.18 -1.84
N ASN A 90 4.30 4.51 -0.54
CA ASN A 90 3.78 5.77 0.00
C ASN A 90 4.86 6.83 0.18
N HIS A 91 6.06 6.40 0.58
CA HIS A 91 7.18 7.27 0.92
C HIS A 91 8.50 6.68 0.44
N ARG A 92 9.41 7.58 0.10
CA ARG A 92 10.83 7.28 -0.08
C ARG A 92 11.60 7.84 1.11
N HIS A 93 12.16 6.97 1.94
CA HIS A 93 12.97 7.37 3.09
C HIS A 93 14.43 7.62 2.70
N GLU A 94 14.96 6.76 1.83
CA GLU A 94 16.31 6.85 1.25
C GLU A 94 16.25 6.45 -0.23
N ASP A 95 17.34 6.62 -0.97
CA ASP A 95 17.38 6.32 -2.41
C ASP A 95 16.95 4.88 -2.73
N ASP A 96 17.26 3.95 -1.84
CA ASP A 96 16.98 2.51 -1.95
C ASP A 96 16.07 1.95 -0.84
N VAL A 97 15.32 2.84 -0.14
CA VAL A 97 14.36 2.47 0.92
C VAL A 97 13.00 3.08 0.63
N LEU A 98 12.01 2.24 0.37
CA LEU A 98 10.61 2.63 0.16
C LEU A 98 9.69 2.08 1.25
N GLU A 99 8.65 2.81 1.58
CA GLU A 99 7.57 2.37 2.46
C GLU A 99 6.37 1.89 1.65
N ILE A 100 5.96 0.63 1.87
CA ILE A 100 4.78 0.04 1.24
C ILE A 100 3.50 0.37 2.01
N GLY A 101 2.42 0.62 1.28
CA GLY A 101 1.08 0.82 1.82
C GLY A 101 0.02 0.07 1.04
N TYR A 102 -1.09 -0.21 1.69
CA TYR A 102 -2.23 -0.89 1.09
C TYR A 102 -3.53 -0.58 1.81
N ILE A 103 -4.63 -0.65 1.09
CA ILE A 103 -6.00 -0.63 1.61
C ILE A 103 -6.84 -1.64 0.84
N LEU A 104 -7.91 -2.13 1.46
CA LEU A 104 -8.81 -3.12 0.86
C LEU A 104 -10.24 -2.89 1.34
N HIS A 105 -11.20 -3.02 0.42
CA HIS A 105 -12.62 -2.99 0.73
C HIS A 105 -12.99 -4.07 1.76
N PRO A 106 -13.79 -3.77 2.81
CA PRO A 106 -14.08 -4.69 3.91
C PRO A 106 -14.66 -6.04 3.48
N ASP A 107 -15.49 -6.07 2.45
CA ASP A 107 -16.11 -7.32 1.94
C ASP A 107 -15.09 -8.35 1.44
N TYR A 108 -13.85 -7.92 1.23
CA TYR A 108 -12.75 -8.78 0.74
C TYR A 108 -11.71 -9.09 1.81
N TRP A 109 -11.90 -8.62 3.06
CA TRP A 109 -11.00 -8.93 4.16
C TRP A 109 -10.96 -10.43 4.50
N GLY A 110 -9.87 -10.88 5.10
CA GLY A 110 -9.71 -12.26 5.56
C GLY A 110 -9.45 -13.28 4.45
N ARG A 111 -9.35 -12.87 3.19
CA ARG A 111 -9.14 -13.76 2.03
C ARG A 111 -7.68 -13.86 1.58
N GLY A 112 -6.77 -13.11 2.21
CA GLY A 112 -5.34 -13.13 1.87
C GLY A 112 -4.97 -12.34 0.62
N TYR A 113 -5.84 -11.47 0.12
CA TYR A 113 -5.57 -10.66 -1.09
C TYR A 113 -4.46 -9.62 -0.88
N VAL A 114 -4.46 -8.93 0.26
CA VAL A 114 -3.39 -7.95 0.55
C VAL A 114 -2.03 -8.62 0.64
N PRO A 115 -1.82 -9.71 1.40
CA PRO A 115 -0.54 -10.42 1.39
C PRO A 115 -0.09 -10.88 0.00
N GLU A 116 -1.01 -11.35 -0.86
CA GLU A 116 -0.70 -11.77 -2.23
C GLU A 116 -0.24 -10.58 -3.09
N ALA A 117 -0.99 -9.49 -3.08
CA ALA A 117 -0.67 -8.27 -3.82
C ALA A 117 0.64 -7.64 -3.34
N ALA A 118 0.81 -7.51 -2.01
CA ALA A 118 1.99 -6.90 -1.42
C ALA A 118 3.25 -7.73 -1.67
N ARG A 119 3.19 -9.06 -1.59
CA ARG A 119 4.32 -9.94 -1.93
C ARG A 119 4.80 -9.71 -3.34
N THR A 120 3.88 -9.65 -4.30
CA THR A 120 4.21 -9.39 -5.70
C THR A 120 4.91 -8.05 -5.90
N LEU A 121 4.43 -6.99 -5.21
CA LEU A 121 5.06 -5.67 -5.28
C LEU A 121 6.45 -5.66 -4.61
N ILE A 122 6.61 -6.37 -3.49
CA ILE A 122 7.90 -6.54 -2.79
C ILE A 122 8.91 -7.26 -3.69
N ASP A 123 8.50 -8.36 -4.34
CA ASP A 123 9.36 -9.11 -5.24
C ASP A 123 9.87 -8.25 -6.38
N LEU A 124 8.98 -7.49 -7.04
CA LEU A 124 9.37 -6.55 -8.09
C LEU A 124 10.26 -5.42 -7.58
N ALA A 125 10.02 -4.93 -6.39
CA ALA A 125 10.83 -3.87 -5.81
C ALA A 125 12.28 -4.32 -5.54
N PHE A 126 12.47 -5.51 -5.03
CA PHE A 126 13.82 -6.04 -4.82
C PHE A 126 14.52 -6.47 -6.11
N THR A 127 13.79 -6.96 -7.11
CA THR A 127 14.37 -7.42 -8.39
C THR A 127 14.57 -6.29 -9.39
N GLU A 128 13.55 -5.46 -9.62
CA GLU A 128 13.54 -4.45 -10.69
C GLU A 128 14.02 -3.07 -10.23
N LEU A 129 13.66 -2.66 -8.99
CA LEU A 129 14.08 -1.37 -8.43
C LEU A 129 15.38 -1.44 -7.65
N ASN A 130 15.90 -2.64 -7.41
CA ASN A 130 17.11 -2.91 -6.67
C ASN A 130 17.14 -2.22 -5.29
N LEU A 131 16.02 -2.24 -4.58
CA LEU A 131 15.95 -1.69 -3.23
C LEU A 131 16.80 -2.48 -2.26
N HIS A 132 17.30 -1.80 -1.25
CA HIS A 132 17.99 -2.41 -0.10
C HIS A 132 17.00 -2.87 0.97
N LYS A 133 15.94 -2.07 1.20
CA LYS A 133 14.96 -2.29 2.26
C LYS A 133 13.57 -1.82 1.85
N ILE A 134 12.56 -2.51 2.35
CA ILE A 134 11.16 -2.04 2.32
C ILE A 134 10.69 -1.85 3.75
N GLU A 135 10.07 -0.72 4.03
CA GLU A 135 9.46 -0.40 5.31
C GLU A 135 7.92 -0.49 5.24
N LEU A 136 7.30 -0.71 6.38
CA LEU A 136 5.87 -0.71 6.57
C LEU A 136 5.54 -0.12 7.93
N SER A 137 4.58 0.79 8.01
CA SER A 137 4.11 1.32 9.27
C SER A 137 2.63 1.08 9.48
N CYS A 138 2.22 0.89 10.73
CA CYS A 138 0.82 0.81 11.10
C CYS A 138 0.60 1.22 12.56
N PHE A 139 -0.61 1.67 12.86
CA PHE A 139 -1.01 1.94 14.24
C PHE A 139 -1.16 0.66 15.04
N SER A 140 -0.86 0.72 16.33
CA SER A 140 -0.86 -0.46 17.22
C SER A 140 -2.21 -1.15 17.36
N TYR A 141 -3.31 -0.48 17.05
CA TYR A 141 -4.65 -1.08 17.02
C TYR A 141 -4.97 -1.79 15.69
N ASN A 142 -4.19 -1.57 14.63
CA ASN A 142 -4.41 -2.20 13.32
C ASN A 142 -3.80 -3.61 13.27
N LEU A 143 -4.48 -4.56 13.92
CA LEU A 143 -4.03 -5.94 14.01
C LEU A 143 -3.98 -6.64 12.63
N GLN A 144 -4.79 -6.21 11.68
CA GLN A 144 -4.78 -6.76 10.32
C GLN A 144 -3.47 -6.45 9.62
N SER A 145 -3.01 -5.20 9.70
CA SER A 145 -1.74 -4.78 9.09
C SER A 145 -0.54 -5.45 9.77
N GLN A 146 -0.57 -5.62 11.09
CA GLN A 146 0.47 -6.37 11.81
C GLN A 146 0.58 -7.81 11.30
N ARG A 147 -0.55 -8.50 11.11
CA ARG A 147 -0.58 -9.86 10.54
C ARG A 147 -0.06 -9.92 9.11
N VAL A 148 -0.32 -8.89 8.31
CA VAL A 148 0.23 -8.78 6.95
C VAL A 148 1.75 -8.66 7.02
N ALA A 149 2.28 -7.77 7.87
CA ALA A 149 3.72 -7.61 8.07
C ALA A 149 4.39 -8.94 8.48
N GLU A 150 3.81 -9.65 9.46
CA GLU A 150 4.30 -10.97 9.90
C GLU A 150 4.30 -12.00 8.76
N LYS A 151 3.20 -12.10 8.01
CA LYS A 151 3.08 -13.04 6.87
C LYS A 151 4.07 -12.77 5.74
N LEU A 152 4.47 -11.52 5.58
CA LEU A 152 5.41 -11.09 4.56
C LEU A 152 6.88 -11.14 5.05
N GLY A 153 7.10 -11.54 6.31
CA GLY A 153 8.45 -11.69 6.87
C GLY A 153 9.09 -10.39 7.35
N PHE A 154 8.32 -9.33 7.55
CA PHE A 154 8.82 -8.09 8.13
C PHE A 154 9.19 -8.26 9.60
N THR A 155 10.25 -7.60 10.01
CA THR A 155 10.68 -7.49 11.41
C THR A 155 10.16 -6.20 12.02
N LEU A 156 9.60 -6.25 13.23
CA LEU A 156 9.26 -5.05 14.01
C LEU A 156 10.56 -4.39 14.50
N GLU A 157 10.86 -3.20 13.98
CA GLU A 157 12.08 -2.46 14.29
C GLU A 157 11.90 -1.40 15.37
N ALA A 158 10.70 -0.78 15.42
CA ALA A 158 10.41 0.26 16.40
C ALA A 158 8.94 0.32 16.78
N ARG A 159 8.71 0.75 18.04
CA ARG A 159 7.41 1.12 18.56
C ARG A 159 7.50 2.56 19.07
N ILE A 160 6.93 3.50 18.34
CA ILE A 160 6.96 4.91 18.68
C ILE A 160 5.69 5.21 19.48
N ARG A 161 5.87 5.48 20.77
CA ARG A 161 4.75 5.65 21.69
C ARG A 161 4.03 6.98 21.49
N ASP A 162 2.72 6.96 21.77
CA ASP A 162 1.89 8.15 21.98
C ASP A 162 1.82 9.07 20.76
N ARG A 163 1.76 8.49 19.57
CA ARG A 163 1.48 9.21 18.32
C ARG A 163 -0.02 9.51 18.20
N LYS A 164 -0.37 10.49 17.40
CA LYS A 164 -1.77 10.73 17.00
C LYS A 164 -2.06 9.97 15.71
N ASP A 165 -3.18 9.25 15.73
CA ASP A 165 -3.77 8.71 14.51
C ASP A 165 -4.49 9.79 13.69
N ALA A 166 -5.10 9.41 12.56
CA ALA A 166 -5.83 10.33 11.69
C ALA A 166 -7.11 10.92 12.33
N GLN A 167 -7.61 10.33 13.42
CA GLN A 167 -8.71 10.87 14.22
C GLN A 167 -8.25 11.78 15.36
N GLY A 168 -6.93 11.88 15.59
CA GLY A 168 -6.32 12.62 16.69
C GLY A 168 -6.24 11.81 18.00
N ASN A 169 -6.59 10.53 18.00
CA ASN A 169 -6.46 9.64 19.16
C ASN A 169 -4.99 9.26 19.39
N ARG A 170 -4.62 9.07 20.65
CA ARG A 170 -3.28 8.61 21.00
C ARG A 170 -3.16 7.10 20.91
N CYS A 171 -2.14 6.66 20.19
CA CYS A 171 -1.79 5.26 20.01
C CYS A 171 -0.29 5.13 19.70
N ASP A 172 0.20 3.90 19.70
CA ASP A 172 1.59 3.67 19.28
C ASP A 172 1.64 3.47 17.75
N ASP A 173 2.73 3.91 17.16
CA ASP A 173 3.06 3.71 15.75
C ASP A 173 4.12 2.61 15.65
N LEU A 174 3.82 1.54 14.95
CA LEU A 174 4.68 0.39 14.76
C LEU A 174 5.40 0.50 13.43
N ARG A 175 6.72 0.35 13.45
CA ARG A 175 7.60 0.41 12.29
C ARG A 175 8.20 -0.96 12.03
N TYR A 176 8.00 -1.46 10.84
CA TYR A 176 8.50 -2.73 10.37
C TYR A 176 9.46 -2.53 9.21
N GLY A 177 10.45 -3.41 9.10
CA GLY A 177 11.40 -3.44 7.99
C GLY A 177 11.58 -4.83 7.42
N LEU A 178 11.85 -4.92 6.12
CA LEU A 178 12.27 -6.12 5.42
C LEU A 178 13.49 -5.78 4.58
N LEU A 179 14.63 -6.39 4.91
CA LEU A 179 15.87 -6.24 4.15
C LEU A 179 15.85 -7.15 2.91
N LYS A 180 16.50 -6.72 1.83
CA LYS A 180 16.68 -7.54 0.64
C LYS A 180 17.32 -8.90 0.97
N SER A 181 18.33 -8.91 1.84
CA SER A 181 19.00 -10.15 2.28
C SER A 181 18.08 -11.10 3.04
N GLU A 182 17.11 -10.60 3.80
CA GLU A 182 16.11 -11.41 4.49
C GLU A 182 15.11 -12.00 3.50
N TRP A 183 14.67 -11.19 2.52
CA TRP A 183 13.80 -11.63 1.45
C TRP A 183 14.47 -12.71 0.58
N GLU A 184 15.73 -12.56 0.21
CA GLU A 184 16.50 -13.56 -0.56
C GLU A 184 16.63 -14.90 0.17
N THR A 185 16.61 -14.93 1.50
CA THR A 185 16.64 -16.19 2.26
C THR A 185 15.30 -16.91 2.33
N GLN A 186 14.21 -16.26 1.95
CA GLN A 186 12.84 -16.83 1.94
C GLN A 186 12.47 -17.41 0.57
N HIS A 187 13.31 -17.19 -0.45
CA HIS A 187 13.13 -17.60 -1.85
C HIS A 187 14.31 -18.38 -2.35
#